data_7a9d7d0665887b7888333a0fd265fd6b
#
_entry.id   7a9d7d0665887b7888333a0fd265fd6b
#
_cell.length_a   1.000
_cell.length_b   1.000
_cell.length_c   1.000
_cell.angle_alpha   90.00
_cell.angle_beta   90.00
_cell.angle_gamma   90.00
#
_symmetry.space_group_name_H-M   'P 1'
#
loop_
_entity.id
_entity.type
_entity.pdbx_description
1 polymer ?
#
loop_
_entity_poly.entity_id
_entity_poly.type
_entity_poly.pdbx_seq_one_letter_code
_entity_poly.pdbx_strand_id
1 'polypeptide(L)'
;MMLKTLDALWHGRLKQPYRLAKTYDHGTGTAVVLLHGLGRSGKVWQIVTKLLAANSDKCRVVVFDLLGFGASPKPDRLQYTVDDQAAAVIHQLAKLRWSKPVILVGHSMGSLVAVRVARLRPDLVLHVVLYEMPLYEGLPEKWRYKARINVYFRFYEWVTRQNPSFSDVKKRLHERIATRVVGTDITADTWEPFIRSLKNTIMIQTAASDLPKLPMPADIIYGSRDMLVIRGKVREVLGLDSSLVTLHTIRESHVISPQASKFIVDRIIAVLNK
;
A
#
# COMPACT_ATOMS: atom_id res chain seq x y z
N MET A 1 1.19 11.29 -30.50
CA MET A 1 0.62 12.60 -30.12
C MET A 1 -0.86 12.47 -29.71
N MET A 2 -1.72 11.88 -30.52
CA MET A 2 -3.17 11.75 -30.28
C MET A 2 -3.56 11.02 -28.96
N LEU A 3 -2.86 9.93 -28.58
CA LEU A 3 -3.12 9.21 -27.31
C LEU A 3 -2.83 10.06 -26.06
N LYS A 4 -1.75 10.87 -26.07
CA LYS A 4 -1.45 11.78 -24.95
C LYS A 4 -2.50 12.89 -24.79
N THR A 5 -3.10 13.32 -25.91
CA THR A 5 -4.17 14.35 -25.92
C THR A 5 -5.47 13.78 -25.37
N LEU A 6 -5.85 12.54 -25.74
CA LEU A 6 -7.03 11.86 -25.21
C LEU A 6 -6.89 11.56 -23.71
N ASP A 7 -5.71 11.11 -23.28
CA ASP A 7 -5.39 10.89 -21.87
C ASP A 7 -5.49 12.21 -21.07
N ALA A 8 -4.97 13.32 -21.64
CA ALA A 8 -5.06 14.65 -21.03
C ALA A 8 -6.51 15.15 -20.92
N LEU A 9 -7.35 14.89 -21.92
CA LEU A 9 -8.77 15.23 -21.88
C LEU A 9 -9.51 14.38 -20.83
N TRP A 10 -9.36 13.06 -20.88
CA TRP A 10 -10.12 12.11 -20.06
C TRP A 10 -9.75 12.19 -18.59
N HIS A 11 -8.48 12.12 -18.28
CA HIS A 11 -7.99 12.11 -16.90
C HIS A 11 -7.62 13.49 -16.37
N GLY A 12 -7.18 14.42 -17.22
CA GLY A 12 -6.86 15.81 -16.84
C GLY A 12 -8.09 16.68 -16.69
N ARG A 13 -8.82 16.90 -17.79
CA ARG A 13 -9.96 17.85 -17.82
C ARG A 13 -11.23 17.24 -17.20
N LEU A 14 -11.55 15.99 -17.55
CA LEU A 14 -12.75 15.30 -17.03
C LEU A 14 -12.51 14.63 -15.67
N LYS A 15 -11.28 14.69 -15.14
CA LYS A 15 -10.87 14.12 -13.84
C LYS A 15 -11.30 12.65 -13.64
N GLN A 16 -11.39 11.87 -14.72
CA GLN A 16 -11.74 10.46 -14.61
C GLN A 16 -10.56 9.68 -14.00
N PRO A 17 -10.78 8.86 -12.95
CA PRO A 17 -9.73 8.06 -12.36
C PRO A 17 -9.15 7.05 -13.34
N TYR A 18 -7.85 6.77 -13.21
CA TYR A 18 -7.19 5.73 -14.00
C TYR A 18 -7.67 4.33 -13.62
N ARG A 19 -7.73 3.47 -14.60
CA ARG A 19 -8.04 2.05 -14.39
C ARG A 19 -6.78 1.30 -13.98
N LEU A 20 -6.81 0.64 -12.82
CA LEU A 20 -5.72 -0.22 -12.36
C LEU A 20 -5.69 -1.55 -13.12
N ALA A 21 -4.49 -2.07 -13.33
CA ALA A 21 -4.30 -3.43 -13.83
C ALA A 21 -4.67 -4.43 -12.73
N LYS A 22 -5.54 -5.37 -13.10
CA LYS A 22 -5.92 -6.50 -12.27
C LYS A 22 -5.03 -7.68 -12.62
N THR A 23 -4.16 -8.08 -11.72
CA THR A 23 -3.15 -9.13 -11.94
C THR A 23 -3.59 -10.50 -11.46
N TYR A 24 -4.63 -10.55 -10.61
CA TYR A 24 -5.25 -11.78 -10.13
C TYR A 24 -6.74 -11.53 -9.86
N ASP A 25 -7.60 -12.49 -10.19
CA ASP A 25 -9.03 -12.47 -9.88
C ASP A 25 -9.55 -13.89 -9.88
N HIS A 26 -9.81 -14.45 -8.71
CA HIS A 26 -10.24 -15.84 -8.58
C HIS A 26 -11.12 -16.05 -7.35
N GLY A 27 -12.07 -17.00 -7.46
CA GLY A 27 -13.00 -17.36 -6.40
C GLY A 27 -14.33 -16.62 -6.47
N THR A 28 -15.18 -16.90 -5.49
CA THR A 28 -16.52 -16.34 -5.33
C THR A 28 -16.73 -15.86 -3.89
N GLY A 29 -17.90 -15.34 -3.55
CA GLY A 29 -18.19 -14.89 -2.18
C GLY A 29 -17.65 -13.50 -1.86
N THR A 30 -17.24 -13.26 -0.60
CA THR A 30 -16.78 -11.96 -0.14
C THR A 30 -15.47 -11.56 -0.81
N ALA A 31 -15.43 -10.36 -1.36
CA ALA A 31 -14.23 -9.90 -2.05
C ALA A 31 -13.10 -9.52 -1.09
N VAL A 32 -11.89 -10.01 -1.40
CA VAL A 32 -10.63 -9.69 -0.73
C VAL A 32 -9.74 -8.97 -1.74
N VAL A 33 -9.46 -7.70 -1.52
CA VAL A 33 -8.68 -6.86 -2.42
C VAL A 33 -7.31 -6.60 -1.84
N LEU A 34 -6.24 -6.93 -2.58
CA LEU A 34 -4.85 -6.86 -2.13
C LEU A 34 -4.11 -5.72 -2.82
N LEU A 35 -3.49 -4.83 -2.03
CA LEU A 35 -2.75 -3.65 -2.46
C LEU A 35 -1.28 -3.73 -2.01
N HIS A 36 -0.34 -3.68 -2.95
CA HIS A 36 1.09 -3.83 -2.71
C HIS A 36 1.77 -2.54 -2.19
N GLY A 37 3.02 -2.67 -1.72
CA GLY A 37 3.86 -1.57 -1.24
C GLY A 37 4.57 -0.79 -2.37
N LEU A 38 5.27 0.29 -1.98
CA LEU A 38 6.07 1.13 -2.86
C LEU A 38 7.10 0.32 -3.63
N GLY A 39 7.23 0.58 -4.95
CA GLY A 39 8.21 -0.08 -5.81
C GLY A 39 7.98 -1.58 -6.02
N ARG A 40 6.78 -2.07 -5.72
CA ARG A 40 6.37 -3.47 -5.89
C ARG A 40 5.26 -3.58 -6.94
N SER A 41 4.79 -4.80 -7.13
CA SER A 41 3.64 -5.14 -7.95
C SER A 41 2.79 -6.19 -7.23
N GLY A 42 1.66 -6.57 -7.80
CA GLY A 42 0.78 -7.62 -7.27
C GLY A 42 1.45 -8.96 -7.04
N LYS A 43 2.62 -9.20 -7.63
CA LYS A 43 3.41 -10.42 -7.45
C LYS A 43 3.78 -10.70 -6.00
N VAL A 44 3.89 -9.68 -5.14
CA VAL A 44 4.21 -9.86 -3.72
C VAL A 44 3.15 -10.67 -2.96
N TRP A 45 1.96 -10.75 -3.51
CA TRP A 45 0.82 -11.46 -2.93
C TRP A 45 0.70 -12.92 -3.37
N GLN A 46 1.64 -13.44 -4.16
CA GLN A 46 1.56 -14.78 -4.76
C GLN A 46 1.33 -15.90 -3.72
N ILE A 47 1.96 -15.82 -2.54
CA ILE A 47 1.76 -16.83 -1.49
C ILE A 47 0.38 -16.67 -0.86
N VAL A 48 -0.06 -15.43 -0.57
CA VAL A 48 -1.38 -15.12 -0.01
C VAL A 48 -2.49 -15.60 -0.95
N THR A 49 -2.40 -15.31 -2.25
CA THR A 49 -3.39 -15.75 -3.23
C THR A 49 -3.44 -17.28 -3.34
N LYS A 50 -2.30 -17.95 -3.30
CA LYS A 50 -2.23 -19.42 -3.31
C LYS A 50 -2.87 -20.04 -2.06
N LEU A 51 -2.64 -19.45 -0.88
CA LEU A 51 -3.23 -19.93 0.38
C LEU A 51 -4.76 -19.68 0.41
N LEU A 52 -5.23 -18.53 -0.08
CA LEU A 52 -6.66 -18.20 -0.14
C LEU A 52 -7.40 -19.00 -1.22
N ALA A 53 -6.73 -19.52 -2.23
CA ALA A 53 -7.36 -20.37 -3.26
C ALA A 53 -8.05 -21.60 -2.69
N ALA A 54 -7.58 -22.12 -1.54
CA ALA A 54 -8.25 -23.20 -0.81
C ALA A 54 -9.62 -22.81 -0.22
N ASN A 55 -9.96 -21.51 -0.22
CA ASN A 55 -11.23 -20.95 0.26
C ASN A 55 -11.96 -20.18 -0.87
N SER A 56 -11.78 -20.59 -2.11
CA SER A 56 -12.31 -19.90 -3.29
C SER A 56 -13.84 -19.89 -3.40
N ASP A 57 -14.51 -20.72 -2.65
CA ASP A 57 -15.96 -20.74 -2.46
C ASP A 57 -16.46 -19.67 -1.48
N LYS A 58 -15.62 -19.26 -0.50
CA LYS A 58 -15.95 -18.28 0.53
C LYS A 58 -15.51 -16.87 0.16
N CYS A 59 -14.42 -16.72 -0.59
CA CYS A 59 -13.89 -15.43 -0.98
C CYS A 59 -13.46 -15.36 -2.44
N ARG A 60 -13.64 -14.18 -3.03
CA ARG A 60 -13.05 -13.80 -4.31
C ARG A 60 -11.85 -12.90 -4.06
N VAL A 61 -10.66 -13.37 -4.40
CA VAL A 61 -9.42 -12.63 -4.22
C VAL A 61 -9.09 -11.84 -5.48
N VAL A 62 -8.85 -10.54 -5.33
CA VAL A 62 -8.46 -9.65 -6.42
C VAL A 62 -7.20 -8.89 -6.04
N VAL A 63 -6.22 -8.89 -6.93
CA VAL A 63 -4.96 -8.17 -6.77
C VAL A 63 -4.87 -7.07 -7.82
N PHE A 64 -4.61 -5.85 -7.36
CA PHE A 64 -4.32 -4.71 -8.24
C PHE A 64 -2.86 -4.29 -8.16
N ASP A 65 -2.28 -3.95 -9.31
CA ASP A 65 -1.11 -3.10 -9.35
C ASP A 65 -1.56 -1.65 -9.11
N LEU A 66 -0.92 -0.96 -8.16
CA LEU A 66 -1.19 0.45 -7.90
C LEU A 66 -0.67 1.34 -9.03
N LEU A 67 -1.21 2.56 -9.16
CA LEU A 67 -0.77 3.51 -10.17
C LEU A 67 0.74 3.74 -10.10
N GLY A 68 1.37 3.74 -11.28
CA GLY A 68 2.81 3.92 -11.39
C GLY A 68 3.62 2.62 -11.31
N PHE A 69 2.98 1.47 -11.01
CA PHE A 69 3.69 0.21 -10.77
C PHE A 69 3.10 -0.95 -11.56
N GLY A 70 3.91 -2.01 -11.72
CA GLY A 70 3.52 -3.22 -12.42
C GLY A 70 2.96 -2.93 -13.81
N ALA A 71 1.80 -3.49 -14.12
CA ALA A 71 1.07 -3.31 -15.38
C ALA A 71 0.09 -2.13 -15.36
N SER A 72 -0.06 -1.42 -14.22
CA SER A 72 -0.91 -0.24 -14.14
C SER A 72 -0.34 0.97 -14.88
N PRO A 73 -1.20 1.93 -15.30
CA PRO A 73 -0.77 3.16 -15.96
C PRO A 73 0.27 3.95 -15.14
N LYS A 74 1.17 4.61 -15.87
CA LYS A 74 2.27 5.43 -15.31
C LYS A 74 2.23 6.85 -15.88
N PRO A 75 1.16 7.61 -15.66
CA PRO A 75 0.99 8.93 -16.27
C PRO A 75 1.97 9.96 -15.69
N ASP A 76 2.71 10.63 -16.57
CA ASP A 76 3.75 11.63 -16.22
C ASP A 76 3.20 12.82 -15.42
N ARG A 77 1.92 13.15 -15.61
CA ARG A 77 1.27 14.32 -14.98
C ARG A 77 0.79 14.09 -13.55
N LEU A 78 0.66 12.82 -13.10
CA LEU A 78 0.21 12.52 -11.75
C LEU A 78 1.32 12.79 -10.72
N GLN A 79 0.90 13.27 -9.56
CA GLN A 79 1.76 13.44 -8.41
C GLN A 79 1.84 12.17 -7.55
N TYR A 80 1.04 11.15 -7.86
CA TYR A 80 0.96 9.89 -7.13
C TYR A 80 0.74 10.11 -5.64
N THR A 81 -0.18 11.01 -5.31
CA THR A 81 -0.62 11.25 -3.94
C THR A 81 -1.42 10.06 -3.42
N VAL A 82 -1.62 9.98 -2.10
CA VAL A 82 -2.50 8.95 -1.53
C VAL A 82 -3.92 9.08 -2.09
N ASP A 83 -4.37 10.29 -2.42
CA ASP A 83 -5.68 10.54 -3.04
C ASP A 83 -5.75 10.05 -4.49
N ASP A 84 -4.70 10.22 -5.29
CA ASP A 84 -4.62 9.67 -6.64
C ASP A 84 -4.74 8.15 -6.62
N GLN A 85 -4.00 7.50 -5.71
CA GLN A 85 -4.02 6.05 -5.52
C GLN A 85 -5.40 5.57 -5.04
N ALA A 86 -5.96 6.23 -4.02
CA ALA A 86 -7.26 5.89 -3.46
C ALA A 86 -8.38 6.06 -4.48
N ALA A 87 -8.39 7.14 -5.26
CA ALA A 87 -9.38 7.37 -6.31
C ALA A 87 -9.37 6.26 -7.38
N ALA A 88 -8.19 5.79 -7.78
CA ALA A 88 -8.06 4.69 -8.72
C ALA A 88 -8.58 3.36 -8.13
N VAL A 89 -8.29 3.06 -6.86
CA VAL A 89 -8.81 1.88 -6.17
C VAL A 89 -10.34 1.97 -6.02
N ILE A 90 -10.88 3.09 -5.54
CA ILE A 90 -12.33 3.31 -5.40
C ILE A 90 -13.04 3.11 -6.74
N HIS A 91 -12.49 3.65 -7.82
CA HIS A 91 -13.04 3.47 -9.16
C HIS A 91 -13.12 2.00 -9.58
N GLN A 92 -12.09 1.20 -9.25
CA GLN A 92 -12.11 -0.24 -9.52
C GLN A 92 -13.13 -0.97 -8.65
N LEU A 93 -13.21 -0.63 -7.37
CA LEU A 93 -14.19 -1.22 -6.45
C LEU A 93 -15.62 -0.93 -6.94
N ALA A 94 -15.93 0.29 -7.35
CA ALA A 94 -17.25 0.66 -7.86
C ALA A 94 -17.60 -0.08 -9.16
N LYS A 95 -16.62 -0.32 -10.05
CA LYS A 95 -16.86 -1.02 -11.34
C LYS A 95 -17.06 -2.52 -11.22
N LEU A 96 -16.46 -3.16 -10.25
CA LEU A 96 -16.52 -4.62 -10.10
C LEU A 96 -17.87 -5.12 -9.56
N ARG A 97 -18.81 -4.20 -9.26
CA ARG A 97 -20.18 -4.50 -8.81
C ARG A 97 -20.23 -5.62 -7.77
N TRP A 98 -19.52 -5.39 -6.67
CA TRP A 98 -19.56 -6.31 -5.53
C TRP A 98 -20.95 -6.32 -4.91
N SER A 99 -21.44 -7.50 -4.57
CA SER A 99 -22.72 -7.65 -3.84
C SER A 99 -22.63 -7.18 -2.37
N LYS A 100 -21.41 -7.09 -1.83
CA LYS A 100 -21.11 -6.72 -0.44
C LYS A 100 -19.83 -5.87 -0.36
N PRO A 101 -19.63 -5.10 0.71
CA PRO A 101 -18.36 -4.42 0.96
C PRO A 101 -17.17 -5.40 1.00
N VAL A 102 -15.98 -4.94 0.65
CA VAL A 102 -14.78 -5.76 0.50
C VAL A 102 -13.93 -5.82 1.76
N ILE A 103 -13.15 -6.89 1.95
CA ILE A 103 -12.00 -6.90 2.85
C ILE A 103 -10.83 -6.29 2.09
N LEU A 104 -10.31 -5.16 2.57
CA LEU A 104 -9.22 -4.44 1.91
C LEU A 104 -7.90 -4.70 2.63
N VAL A 105 -6.94 -5.29 1.93
CA VAL A 105 -5.64 -5.69 2.49
C VAL A 105 -4.55 -4.83 1.89
N GLY A 106 -3.76 -4.18 2.71
CA GLY A 106 -2.65 -3.34 2.27
C GLY A 106 -1.31 -3.77 2.87
N HIS A 107 -0.26 -3.66 2.08
CA HIS A 107 1.12 -3.80 2.54
C HIS A 107 1.88 -2.48 2.38
N SER A 108 2.55 -2.01 3.43
CA SER A 108 3.38 -0.81 3.40
C SER A 108 2.61 0.40 2.82
N MET A 109 3.05 1.00 1.72
CA MET A 109 2.31 2.07 1.02
C MET A 109 0.86 1.66 0.70
N GLY A 110 0.62 0.41 0.33
CA GLY A 110 -0.74 -0.10 0.09
C GLY A 110 -1.64 -0.04 1.32
N SER A 111 -1.06 -0.09 2.53
CA SER A 111 -1.81 0.12 3.78
C SER A 111 -2.29 1.57 3.93
N LEU A 112 -1.46 2.55 3.55
CA LEU A 112 -1.84 3.96 3.56
C LEU A 112 -2.99 4.22 2.58
N VAL A 113 -2.90 3.62 1.39
CA VAL A 113 -3.96 3.69 0.37
C VAL A 113 -5.24 3.02 0.87
N ALA A 114 -5.15 1.85 1.52
CA ALA A 114 -6.30 1.14 2.08
C ALA A 114 -7.02 1.96 3.15
N VAL A 115 -6.28 2.59 4.06
CA VAL A 115 -6.84 3.51 5.07
C VAL A 115 -7.55 4.68 4.40
N ARG A 116 -6.96 5.29 3.38
CA ARG A 116 -7.56 6.41 2.66
C ARG A 116 -8.83 6.00 1.92
N VAL A 117 -8.84 4.85 1.24
CA VAL A 117 -10.04 4.29 0.59
C VAL A 117 -11.15 4.07 1.61
N ALA A 118 -10.85 3.39 2.72
CA ALA A 118 -11.81 3.10 3.79
C ALA A 118 -12.37 4.38 4.43
N ARG A 119 -11.57 5.44 4.54
CA ARG A 119 -12.00 6.75 5.04
C ARG A 119 -12.92 7.48 4.08
N LEU A 120 -12.60 7.46 2.78
CA LEU A 120 -13.36 8.17 1.74
C LEU A 120 -14.64 7.43 1.34
N ARG A 121 -14.63 6.10 1.34
CA ARG A 121 -15.75 5.25 0.95
C ARG A 121 -15.94 4.09 1.91
N PRO A 122 -16.37 4.39 3.15
CA PRO A 122 -16.62 3.37 4.17
C PRO A 122 -17.72 2.37 3.75
N ASP A 123 -18.63 2.77 2.90
CA ASP A 123 -19.67 1.92 2.31
C ASP A 123 -19.13 0.77 1.45
N LEU A 124 -17.90 0.90 0.93
CA LEU A 124 -17.26 -0.12 0.10
C LEU A 124 -16.38 -1.09 0.90
N VAL A 125 -16.08 -0.81 2.18
CA VAL A 125 -15.09 -1.56 2.96
C VAL A 125 -15.70 -2.17 4.20
N LEU A 126 -15.67 -3.50 4.27
CA LEU A 126 -16.12 -4.28 5.42
C LEU A 126 -15.10 -4.29 6.55
N HIS A 127 -13.83 -4.47 6.19
CA HIS A 127 -12.71 -4.65 7.10
C HIS A 127 -11.40 -4.27 6.42
N VAL A 128 -10.42 -3.76 7.16
CA VAL A 128 -9.08 -3.52 6.65
C VAL A 128 -8.04 -4.40 7.36
N VAL A 129 -7.11 -4.97 6.59
CA VAL A 129 -5.95 -5.72 7.11
C VAL A 129 -4.70 -5.01 6.63
N LEU A 130 -3.93 -4.44 7.54
CA LEU A 130 -2.81 -3.56 7.25
C LEU A 130 -1.50 -4.22 7.71
N TYR A 131 -0.65 -4.62 6.77
CA TYR A 131 0.64 -5.22 7.05
C TYR A 131 1.76 -4.20 6.86
N GLU A 132 2.57 -3.99 7.89
CA GLU A 132 3.74 -3.09 7.93
C GLU A 132 3.40 -1.67 7.44
N MET A 133 2.33 -1.09 7.98
CA MET A 133 1.92 0.27 7.64
C MET A 133 2.93 1.29 8.18
N PRO A 134 3.58 2.08 7.31
CA PRO A 134 4.52 3.12 7.74
C PRO A 134 3.76 4.37 8.19
N LEU A 135 3.55 4.51 9.50
CA LEU A 135 2.88 5.68 10.06
C LEU A 135 3.92 6.69 10.54
N TYR A 136 4.03 7.81 9.83
CA TYR A 136 4.94 8.91 10.15
C TYR A 136 4.17 10.22 10.35
N GLU A 137 4.42 10.90 11.46
CA GLU A 137 4.06 12.30 11.70
C GLU A 137 5.34 13.07 11.99
N GLY A 138 6.06 13.42 10.93
CA GLY A 138 7.36 14.06 11.04
C GLY A 138 8.50 13.10 11.44
N LEU A 139 9.67 13.67 11.72
CA LEU A 139 10.84 12.92 12.19
C LEU A 139 10.63 12.49 13.65
N PRO A 140 10.85 11.21 14.00
CA PRO A 140 10.73 10.78 15.38
C PRO A 140 11.77 11.46 16.27
N GLU A 141 11.33 11.98 17.42
CA GLU A 141 12.20 12.69 18.37
C GLU A 141 13.22 11.77 19.04
N LYS A 142 12.88 10.52 19.28
CA LYS A 142 13.75 9.54 19.96
C LYS A 142 14.94 9.12 19.08
N TRP A 143 16.18 9.37 19.56
CA TRP A 143 17.42 9.13 18.82
C TRP A 143 17.59 7.70 18.24
N ARG A 144 17.11 6.67 18.94
CA ARG A 144 17.15 5.26 18.49
C ARG A 144 16.27 5.00 17.25
N TYR A 145 15.20 5.78 17.06
CA TYR A 145 14.40 5.75 15.85
C TYR A 145 15.01 6.64 14.76
N LYS A 146 15.62 7.77 15.15
CA LYS A 146 16.38 8.63 14.20
C LYS A 146 17.47 7.84 13.47
N ALA A 147 18.25 7.01 14.18
CA ALA A 147 19.33 6.24 13.57
C ALA A 147 18.84 5.22 12.52
N ARG A 148 17.71 4.56 12.77
CA ARG A 148 17.11 3.55 11.88
C ARG A 148 16.38 4.19 10.69
N ILE A 149 15.57 5.21 10.95
CA ILE A 149 14.80 5.93 9.94
C ILE A 149 15.70 6.89 9.16
N ASN A 150 16.80 7.34 9.74
CA ASN A 150 17.72 8.30 9.13
C ASN A 150 18.27 7.80 7.77
N VAL A 151 18.45 6.48 7.60
CA VAL A 151 18.86 5.90 6.31
C VAL A 151 17.79 6.15 5.23
N TYR A 152 16.50 5.99 5.59
CA TYR A 152 15.36 6.26 4.70
C TYR A 152 15.19 7.74 4.43
N PHE A 153 15.24 8.57 5.47
CA PHE A 153 15.15 10.02 5.31
C PHE A 153 16.34 10.57 4.50
N ARG A 154 17.56 10.08 4.72
CA ARG A 154 18.73 10.47 3.92
C ARG A 154 18.60 10.00 2.47
N PHE A 155 18.07 8.79 2.24
CA PHE A 155 17.77 8.34 0.89
C PHE A 155 16.67 9.19 0.25
N TYR A 156 15.59 9.44 1.00
CA TYR A 156 14.50 10.32 0.57
C TYR A 156 15.01 11.74 0.29
N GLU A 157 15.76 12.36 1.21
CA GLU A 157 16.35 13.70 1.01
C GLU A 157 17.28 13.72 -0.20
N TRP A 158 18.11 12.69 -0.36
CA TRP A 158 19.00 12.59 -1.51
C TRP A 158 18.21 12.50 -2.81
N VAL A 159 17.22 11.62 -2.88
CA VAL A 159 16.35 11.44 -4.06
C VAL A 159 15.56 12.72 -4.38
N THR A 160 15.02 13.40 -3.36
CA THR A 160 14.19 14.60 -3.57
C THR A 160 14.99 15.85 -3.84
N ARG A 161 16.22 15.98 -3.30
CA ARG A 161 17.10 17.14 -3.54
C ARG A 161 17.90 17.02 -4.83
N GLN A 162 18.40 15.83 -5.14
CA GLN A 162 19.28 15.59 -6.28
C GLN A 162 18.52 15.21 -7.54
N ASN A 163 17.25 14.77 -7.40
CA ASN A 163 16.43 14.21 -8.49
C ASN A 163 17.25 13.27 -9.42
N PRO A 164 17.93 12.24 -8.87
CA PRO A 164 18.85 11.44 -9.62
C PRO A 164 18.13 10.64 -10.70
N SER A 165 18.80 10.44 -11.83
CA SER A 165 18.29 9.53 -12.86
C SER A 165 18.25 8.08 -12.34
N PHE A 166 17.43 7.24 -12.94
CA PHE A 166 17.42 5.81 -12.63
C PHE A 166 18.80 5.15 -12.78
N SER A 167 19.58 5.58 -13.78
CA SER A 167 20.95 5.08 -13.99
C SER A 167 21.90 5.43 -12.84
N ASP A 168 21.79 6.65 -12.28
CA ASP A 168 22.63 7.09 -11.15
C ASP A 168 22.28 6.29 -9.88
N VAL A 169 21.00 6.05 -9.67
CA VAL A 169 20.52 5.22 -8.57
C VAL A 169 21.00 3.78 -8.75
N LYS A 170 20.86 3.22 -9.95
CA LYS A 170 21.32 1.85 -10.24
C LYS A 170 22.82 1.68 -9.99
N LYS A 171 23.65 2.66 -10.35
CA LYS A 171 25.10 2.66 -10.05
C LYS A 171 25.38 2.67 -8.54
N ARG A 172 24.61 3.45 -7.78
CA ARG A 172 24.76 3.57 -6.33
C ARG A 172 24.15 2.39 -5.56
N LEU A 173 23.11 1.73 -6.13
CA LEU A 173 22.42 0.56 -5.59
C LEU A 173 23.28 -0.72 -5.60
N HIS A 174 24.35 -0.78 -6.38
CA HIS A 174 25.33 -1.86 -6.28
C HIS A 174 26.04 -1.90 -4.92
N GLU A 175 25.93 -0.85 -4.13
CA GLU A 175 26.39 -0.82 -2.75
C GLU A 175 25.26 -1.27 -1.81
N ARG A 176 25.12 -2.58 -1.63
CA ARG A 176 24.49 -3.42 -0.58
C ARG A 176 23.28 -2.93 0.25
N ILE A 177 22.92 -1.66 0.31
CA ILE A 177 21.88 -1.12 1.22
C ILE A 177 20.55 -0.85 0.49
N ALA A 178 20.62 -0.44 -0.75
CA ALA A 178 19.46 0.04 -1.49
C ALA A 178 18.54 -1.08 -2.02
N THR A 179 19.04 -2.29 -2.27
CA THR A 179 18.23 -3.44 -2.71
C THR A 179 17.22 -3.89 -1.65
N ARG A 180 17.51 -3.67 -0.35
CA ARG A 180 16.55 -3.96 0.73
C ARG A 180 15.47 -2.89 0.89
N VAL A 181 15.78 -1.64 0.51
CA VAL A 181 14.91 -0.47 0.67
C VAL A 181 14.02 -0.25 -0.53
N VAL A 182 14.58 -0.41 -1.75
CA VAL A 182 13.97 0.04 -3.01
C VAL A 182 13.22 -1.08 -3.70
N GLY A 183 13.11 -2.25 -3.30
CA GLY A 183 12.38 -3.33 -3.97
C GLY A 183 13.00 -3.76 -5.32
N THR A 184 12.75 -4.98 -5.72
CA THR A 184 13.33 -5.58 -6.95
C THR A 184 12.57 -5.23 -8.24
N ASP A 185 11.37 -4.62 -8.13
CA ASP A 185 10.47 -4.39 -9.27
C ASP A 185 10.61 -2.98 -9.88
N ILE A 186 11.62 -2.18 -9.45
CA ILE A 186 11.83 -0.82 -9.96
C ILE A 186 12.60 -0.88 -11.28
N THR A 187 12.04 -0.22 -12.28
CA THR A 187 12.56 -0.08 -13.63
C THR A 187 12.66 1.41 -14.01
N ALA A 188 13.21 1.73 -15.15
CA ALA A 188 13.33 3.13 -15.60
C ALA A 188 11.95 3.81 -15.72
N ASP A 189 10.93 3.10 -16.18
CA ASP A 189 9.56 3.61 -16.36
C ASP A 189 8.76 3.71 -15.05
N THR A 190 9.18 2.99 -14.00
CA THR A 190 8.57 3.08 -12.66
C THR A 190 9.33 4.01 -11.71
N TRP A 191 10.48 4.56 -12.14
CA TRP A 191 11.35 5.37 -11.29
C TRP A 191 10.68 6.68 -10.86
N GLU A 192 10.16 7.44 -11.80
CA GLU A 192 9.48 8.70 -11.52
C GLU A 192 8.21 8.50 -10.65
N PRO A 193 7.31 7.54 -10.98
CA PRO A 193 6.23 7.13 -10.07
C PRO A 193 6.68 6.75 -8.66
N PHE A 194 7.81 6.03 -8.55
CA PHE A 194 8.40 5.64 -7.26
C PHE A 194 8.79 6.85 -6.42
N ILE A 195 9.54 7.80 -6.99
CA ILE A 195 9.97 9.02 -6.30
C ILE A 195 8.76 9.84 -5.84
N ARG A 196 7.80 10.07 -6.74
CA ARG A 196 6.60 10.86 -6.42
C ARG A 196 5.73 10.18 -5.38
N SER A 197 5.55 8.85 -5.44
CA SER A 197 4.82 8.11 -4.42
C SER A 197 5.53 8.12 -3.07
N LEU A 198 6.87 8.01 -3.05
CA LEU A 198 7.65 8.13 -1.83
C LEU A 198 7.41 9.49 -1.16
N LYS A 199 7.45 10.56 -1.95
CA LYS A 199 7.19 11.94 -1.47
C LYS A 199 5.74 12.13 -1.06
N ASN A 200 4.79 11.85 -1.95
CA ASN A 200 3.43 12.34 -1.85
C ASN A 200 2.43 11.31 -1.26
N THR A 201 2.84 10.05 -1.07
CA THR A 201 2.02 9.03 -0.41
C THR A 201 2.62 8.59 0.93
N ILE A 202 3.97 8.43 1.01
CA ILE A 202 4.60 7.95 2.25
C ILE A 202 4.99 9.11 3.16
N MET A 203 5.65 10.15 2.65
CA MET A 203 6.13 11.25 3.50
C MET A 203 5.02 12.28 3.78
N ILE A 204 4.15 12.54 2.80
CA ILE A 204 2.96 13.39 2.95
C ILE A 204 1.73 12.48 3.01
N GLN A 205 1.43 11.99 4.21
CA GLN A 205 0.36 11.02 4.41
C GLN A 205 -0.79 11.56 5.25
N THR A 206 -1.98 11.00 5.06
CA THR A 206 -3.19 11.32 5.84
C THR A 206 -3.52 10.25 6.89
N ALA A 207 -2.75 9.15 6.93
CA ALA A 207 -3.10 7.96 7.70
C ALA A 207 -3.25 8.22 9.21
N ALA A 208 -2.42 9.13 9.79
CA ALA A 208 -2.53 9.49 11.20
C ALA A 208 -3.87 10.17 11.54
N SER A 209 -4.42 10.97 10.62
CA SER A 209 -5.71 11.62 10.78
C SER A 209 -6.90 10.76 10.35
N ASP A 210 -6.71 9.83 9.42
CA ASP A 210 -7.75 8.98 8.85
C ASP A 210 -8.02 7.73 9.69
N LEU A 211 -6.97 7.07 10.19
CA LEU A 211 -7.05 5.80 10.90
C LEU A 211 -7.97 5.83 12.13
N PRO A 212 -7.91 6.84 13.02
CA PRO A 212 -8.83 6.92 14.18
C PRO A 212 -10.29 7.13 13.80
N LYS A 213 -10.56 7.53 12.56
CA LYS A 213 -11.92 7.86 12.07
C LYS A 213 -12.51 6.76 11.20
N LEU A 214 -11.89 5.60 11.14
CA LEU A 214 -12.43 4.46 10.40
C LEU A 214 -13.65 3.88 11.12
N PRO A 215 -14.82 3.76 10.46
CA PRO A 215 -16.03 3.22 11.10
C PRO A 215 -16.13 1.69 11.02
N MET A 216 -15.12 1.00 10.46
CA MET A 216 -15.09 -0.45 10.34
C MET A 216 -13.88 -1.03 11.10
N PRO A 217 -13.92 -2.33 11.46
CA PRO A 217 -12.81 -2.99 12.12
C PRO A 217 -11.53 -3.01 11.27
N ALA A 218 -10.38 -2.97 11.95
CA ALA A 218 -9.06 -3.01 11.35
C ALA A 218 -8.11 -3.94 12.11
N ASP A 219 -7.42 -4.83 11.38
CA ASP A 219 -6.28 -5.58 11.88
C ASP A 219 -4.99 -4.90 11.40
N ILE A 220 -4.12 -4.47 12.31
CA ILE A 220 -2.81 -3.90 12.00
C ILE A 220 -1.74 -4.86 12.45
N ILE A 221 -0.91 -5.32 11.51
CA ILE A 221 0.08 -6.38 11.71
C ILE A 221 1.47 -5.79 11.54
N TYR A 222 2.32 -5.91 12.56
CA TYR A 222 3.70 -5.45 12.54
C TYR A 222 4.69 -6.58 12.80
N GLY A 223 5.77 -6.58 12.03
CA GLY A 223 6.94 -7.42 12.28
C GLY A 223 7.83 -6.84 13.35
N SER A 224 8.22 -7.68 14.33
CA SER A 224 9.14 -7.26 15.40
C SER A 224 10.56 -6.95 14.87
N ARG A 225 10.89 -7.43 13.67
CA ARG A 225 12.16 -7.23 12.98
C ARG A 225 12.09 -6.14 11.90
N ASP A 226 10.92 -5.52 11.69
CA ASP A 226 10.80 -4.42 10.76
C ASP A 226 11.53 -3.18 11.30
N MET A 227 12.41 -2.64 10.47
CA MET A 227 13.20 -1.45 10.78
C MET A 227 12.57 -0.17 10.22
N LEU A 228 11.52 -0.28 9.40
CA LEU A 228 10.88 0.82 8.69
C LEU A 228 9.68 1.37 9.45
N VAL A 229 9.05 0.55 10.28
CA VAL A 229 7.81 0.90 10.96
C VAL A 229 8.06 1.28 12.41
N ILE A 230 7.50 2.42 12.83
CA ILE A 230 7.51 2.88 14.22
C ILE A 230 6.25 2.36 14.92
N ARG A 231 6.30 1.16 15.45
CA ARG A 231 5.15 0.47 16.06
C ARG A 231 4.44 1.27 17.16
N GLY A 232 5.19 2.03 17.97
CA GLY A 232 4.62 2.86 19.03
C GLY A 232 3.73 4.00 18.51
N LYS A 233 3.98 4.48 17.29
CA LYS A 233 3.24 5.60 16.70
C LYS A 233 1.77 5.30 16.45
N VAL A 234 1.44 4.05 16.09
CA VAL A 234 0.05 3.65 15.88
C VAL A 234 -0.74 3.70 17.18
N ARG A 235 -0.16 3.21 18.29
CA ARG A 235 -0.82 3.31 19.60
C ARG A 235 -1.01 4.76 20.04
N GLU A 236 -0.04 5.62 19.75
CA GLU A 236 -0.12 7.05 20.02
C GLU A 236 -1.25 7.72 19.23
N VAL A 237 -1.37 7.41 17.94
CA VAL A 237 -2.39 7.97 17.04
C VAL A 237 -3.80 7.47 17.36
N LEU A 238 -3.94 6.20 17.73
CA LEU A 238 -5.25 5.61 18.05
C LEU A 238 -5.77 6.00 19.44
N GLY A 239 -4.90 6.47 20.34
CA GLY A 239 -5.26 6.61 21.76
C GLY A 239 -5.46 5.24 22.44
N LEU A 240 -6.02 5.27 23.66
CA LEU A 240 -6.21 4.05 24.48
C LEU A 240 -7.49 3.27 24.14
N ASP A 241 -8.44 3.85 23.40
CA ASP A 241 -9.83 3.38 23.29
C ASP A 241 -10.32 2.98 21.88
N SER A 242 -9.45 2.58 20.97
CA SER A 242 -9.94 2.11 19.68
C SER A 242 -10.41 0.65 19.73
N SER A 243 -11.67 0.43 20.08
CA SER A 243 -12.33 -0.90 20.09
C SER A 243 -12.40 -1.56 18.70
N LEU A 244 -12.25 -0.76 17.63
CA LEU A 244 -12.30 -1.24 16.23
C LEU A 244 -10.93 -1.68 15.70
N VAL A 245 -9.82 -1.35 16.37
CA VAL A 245 -8.48 -1.66 15.85
C VAL A 245 -7.78 -2.71 16.71
N THR A 246 -7.41 -3.81 16.08
CA THR A 246 -6.61 -4.87 16.70
C THR A 246 -5.16 -4.80 16.22
N LEU A 247 -4.21 -4.67 17.16
CA LEU A 247 -2.78 -4.65 16.86
C LEU A 247 -2.16 -6.02 17.05
N HIS A 248 -1.47 -6.52 16.04
CA HIS A 248 -0.74 -7.77 16.06
C HIS A 248 0.75 -7.52 15.91
N THR A 249 1.57 -8.29 16.64
CA THR A 249 3.03 -8.28 16.47
C THR A 249 3.50 -9.70 16.19
N ILE A 250 4.17 -9.88 15.05
CA ILE A 250 4.75 -11.17 14.64
C ILE A 250 6.27 -11.06 14.51
N ARG A 251 6.98 -12.19 14.48
CA ARG A 251 8.45 -12.20 14.38
C ARG A 251 8.90 -12.13 12.91
N GLU A 252 8.51 -11.07 12.21
CA GLU A 252 8.75 -10.86 10.80
C GLU A 252 9.42 -9.51 10.52
N SER A 253 9.86 -9.31 9.26
CA SER A 253 10.42 -8.07 8.73
C SER A 253 9.41 -7.38 7.82
N HIS A 254 9.83 -6.30 7.14
CA HIS A 254 8.99 -5.56 6.19
C HIS A 254 8.50 -6.38 4.99
N VAL A 255 9.17 -7.48 4.67
CA VAL A 255 8.85 -8.30 3.48
C VAL A 255 7.72 -9.28 3.81
N ILE A 256 6.83 -9.51 2.85
CA ILE A 256 5.78 -10.54 2.96
C ILE A 256 6.42 -11.92 2.80
N SER A 257 6.84 -12.50 3.92
CA SER A 257 7.39 -13.86 4.00
C SER A 257 6.27 -14.93 3.93
N PRO A 258 6.59 -16.22 3.78
CA PRO A 258 5.59 -17.28 3.90
C PRO A 258 4.84 -17.25 5.25
N GLN A 259 5.54 -16.96 6.35
CA GLN A 259 4.94 -16.85 7.69
C GLN A 259 4.02 -15.64 7.81
N ALA A 260 4.47 -14.47 7.31
CA ALA A 260 3.63 -13.28 7.23
C ALA A 260 2.39 -13.53 6.36
N SER A 261 2.56 -14.21 5.21
CA SER A 261 1.45 -14.56 4.32
C SER A 261 0.41 -15.43 5.03
N LYS A 262 0.86 -16.45 5.78
CA LYS A 262 -0.04 -17.30 6.56
C LYS A 262 -0.80 -16.47 7.60
N PHE A 263 -0.12 -15.63 8.37
CA PHE A 263 -0.76 -14.79 9.39
C PHE A 263 -1.79 -13.84 8.79
N ILE A 264 -1.47 -13.20 7.64
CA ILE A 264 -2.42 -12.33 6.91
C ILE A 264 -3.65 -13.14 6.50
N VAL A 265 -3.47 -14.35 5.95
CA VAL A 265 -4.56 -15.23 5.55
C VAL A 265 -5.41 -15.63 6.76
N ASP A 266 -4.80 -15.97 7.89
CA ASP A 266 -5.53 -16.32 9.12
C ASP A 266 -6.44 -15.15 9.58
N ARG A 267 -5.98 -13.90 9.45
CA ARG A 267 -6.81 -12.72 9.75
C ARG A 267 -7.97 -12.56 8.76
N ILE A 268 -7.70 -12.72 7.46
CA ILE A 268 -8.75 -12.67 6.44
C ILE A 268 -9.81 -13.74 6.71
N ILE A 269 -9.41 -14.99 6.95
CA ILE A 269 -10.33 -16.09 7.24
C ILE A 269 -11.14 -15.83 8.52
N ALA A 270 -10.51 -15.26 9.56
CA ALA A 270 -11.22 -14.90 10.79
C ALA A 270 -12.33 -13.85 10.55
N VAL A 271 -12.16 -12.96 9.56
CA VAL A 271 -13.20 -12.00 9.16
C VAL A 271 -14.29 -12.68 8.34
N LEU A 272 -13.92 -13.59 7.43
CA LEU A 272 -14.87 -14.31 6.57
C LEU A 272 -15.80 -15.26 7.35
N ASN A 273 -15.39 -15.69 8.53
CA ASN A 273 -16.16 -16.62 9.37
C ASN A 273 -17.06 -15.91 10.42
N LYS A 274 -17.07 -14.57 10.43
CA LYS A 274 -18.00 -13.74 11.24
C LYS A 274 -19.30 -13.47 10.50
#